data_0cbdc75b9cca43aa5ab4e390e2ed0fb8
#
_entry.id   0cbdc75b9cca43aa5ab4e390e2ed0fb8
#
_cell.length_a   1.000
_cell.length_b   1.000
_cell.length_c   1.000
_cell.angle_alpha   90.00
_cell.angle_beta   90.00
_cell.angle_gamma   90.00
#
_symmetry.space_group_name_H-M   'P 1'
#
loop_
_entity.id
_entity.type
_entity.pdbx_description
1 polymer ?
#
loop_
_entity_poly.entity_id
_entity_poly.type
_entity_poly.pdbx_seq_one_letter_code
_entity_poly.pdbx_strand_id
1 'polypeptide(L)'
;LLEMRKTANAIPVAEEVMRYAMVLVSATHPDSDCSTEAAKKYIRLGASPRAGQALISAAKVKALMKGRFNVSYGDLNELAFPVLRHRIKMNFEAVAERVTQDDAIRMVIDELNHRKTFKSEAAQTTSTDTDKAVESADDKSRRKNGRK
;
A
#
# COMPACT_ATOMS: atom_id res chain seq x y z
N LEU A 1 0.81 31.71 4.72
CA LEU A 1 0.15 30.41 5.01
C LEU A 1 -0.63 29.87 3.79
N LEU A 2 -1.45 30.70 3.11
CA LEU A 2 -2.21 30.30 1.91
C LEU A 2 -1.32 29.91 0.74
N GLU A 3 -0.21 30.60 0.50
CA GLU A 3 0.75 30.28 -0.55
C GLU A 3 1.50 28.98 -0.28
N MET A 4 1.92 28.72 0.95
CA MET A 4 2.52 27.45 1.34
C MET A 4 1.58 26.26 1.06
N ARG A 5 0.27 26.45 1.33
CA ARG A 5 -0.74 25.44 1.02
C ARG A 5 -0.91 25.22 -0.48
N LYS A 6 -0.87 26.29 -1.30
CA LYS A 6 -0.91 26.17 -2.77
C LYS A 6 0.32 25.41 -3.29
N THR A 7 1.51 25.74 -2.78
CA THR A 7 2.76 25.06 -3.15
C THR A 7 2.72 23.57 -2.79
N ALA A 8 2.26 23.22 -1.58
CA ALA A 8 2.13 21.83 -1.17
C ALA A 8 1.11 21.07 -2.04
N ASN A 9 -0.01 21.69 -2.40
CA ASN A 9 -1.00 21.08 -3.27
C ASN A 9 -0.50 20.83 -4.70
N ALA A 10 0.46 21.62 -5.18
CA ALA A 10 1.05 21.45 -6.50
C ALA A 10 2.00 20.24 -6.62
N ILE A 11 2.40 19.64 -5.50
CA ILE A 11 3.25 18.43 -5.53
C ILE A 11 2.48 17.27 -6.16
N PRO A 12 3.01 16.66 -7.25
CA PRO A 12 2.40 15.51 -7.88
C PRO A 12 2.47 14.28 -6.97
N VAL A 13 1.46 13.44 -7.04
CA VAL A 13 1.42 12.14 -6.38
C VAL A 13 1.23 11.08 -7.46
N ALA A 14 2.10 10.11 -7.52
CA ALA A 14 1.96 8.99 -8.43
C ALA A 14 0.66 8.23 -8.12
N GLU A 15 -0.02 7.75 -9.15
CA GLU A 15 -1.29 7.03 -9.01
C GLU A 15 -1.16 5.82 -8.08
N GLU A 16 -0.04 5.11 -8.15
CA GLU A 16 0.24 3.96 -7.28
C GLU A 16 0.32 4.34 -5.80
N VAL A 17 0.93 5.49 -5.49
CA VAL A 17 1.04 6.00 -4.12
C VAL A 17 -0.34 6.45 -3.61
N MET A 18 -1.15 7.06 -4.47
CA MET A 18 -2.53 7.44 -4.16
C MET A 18 -3.38 6.20 -3.90
N ARG A 19 -3.27 5.18 -4.76
CA ARG A 19 -3.95 3.89 -4.59
C ARG A 19 -3.56 3.22 -3.29
N TYR A 20 -2.27 3.23 -2.96
CA TYR A 20 -1.79 2.69 -1.69
C TYR A 20 -2.39 3.38 -0.47
N ALA A 21 -2.50 4.70 -0.48
CA ALA A 21 -3.14 5.45 0.61
C ALA A 21 -4.60 5.01 0.82
N MET A 22 -5.34 4.77 -0.26
CA MET A 22 -6.72 4.28 -0.20
C MET A 22 -6.80 2.84 0.30
N VAL A 23 -5.91 1.96 -0.19
CA VAL A 23 -5.82 0.57 0.29
C VAL A 23 -5.47 0.52 1.77
N LEU A 24 -4.53 1.35 2.24
CA LEU A 24 -4.15 1.44 3.66
C LEU A 24 -5.33 1.82 4.54
N VAL A 25 -6.13 2.80 4.11
CA VAL A 25 -7.36 3.20 4.84
C VAL A 25 -8.40 2.07 4.81
N SER A 26 -8.63 1.46 3.64
CA SER A 26 -9.58 0.35 3.49
C SER A 26 -9.18 -0.87 4.33
N ALA A 27 -7.88 -1.14 4.44
CA ALA A 27 -7.33 -2.25 5.23
C ALA A 27 -7.56 -2.11 6.74
N THR A 28 -7.89 -0.91 7.23
CA THR A 28 -8.29 -0.70 8.63
C THR A 28 -9.74 -1.12 8.92
N HIS A 29 -10.56 -1.38 7.90
CA HIS A 29 -11.94 -1.81 8.07
C HIS A 29 -12.02 -3.34 8.17
N PRO A 30 -12.59 -3.92 9.23
CA PRO A 30 -12.69 -5.37 9.40
C PRO A 30 -13.53 -6.05 8.31
N ASP A 31 -14.54 -5.36 7.79
CA ASP A 31 -15.49 -5.89 6.79
C ASP A 31 -15.09 -5.60 5.33
N SER A 32 -13.90 -5.04 5.09
CA SER A 32 -13.41 -4.72 3.74
C SER A 32 -12.75 -5.92 3.08
N ASP A 33 -12.88 -6.05 1.74
CA ASP A 33 -12.14 -7.03 0.94
C ASP A 33 -10.62 -6.89 1.07
N CYS A 34 -10.14 -5.67 1.38
CA CYS A 34 -8.73 -5.38 1.62
C CYS A 34 -8.34 -5.53 3.09
N SER A 35 -9.25 -6.01 3.95
CA SER A 35 -9.01 -6.11 5.40
C SER A 35 -7.76 -6.94 5.72
N THR A 36 -7.09 -6.54 6.79
CA THR A 36 -5.97 -7.28 7.37
C THR A 36 -6.46 -8.13 8.54
N GLU A 37 -5.72 -9.18 8.87
CA GLU A 37 -6.06 -10.01 10.05
C GLU A 37 -5.98 -9.18 11.33
N ALA A 38 -5.02 -8.25 11.43
CA ALA A 38 -4.94 -7.31 12.53
C ALA A 38 -6.18 -6.40 12.64
N ALA A 39 -6.72 -5.94 11.51
CA ALA A 39 -7.92 -5.12 11.50
C ALA A 39 -9.15 -5.91 11.95
N LYS A 40 -9.33 -7.13 11.47
CA LYS A 40 -10.42 -8.03 11.87
C LYS A 40 -10.38 -8.33 13.37
N LYS A 41 -9.17 -8.56 13.90
CA LYS A 41 -8.99 -8.96 15.30
C LYS A 41 -9.10 -7.79 16.27
N TYR A 42 -8.57 -6.61 15.94
CA TYR A 42 -8.40 -5.53 16.92
C TYR A 42 -9.19 -4.25 16.62
N ILE A 43 -9.65 -4.04 15.40
CA ILE A 43 -10.34 -2.81 15.02
C ILE A 43 -11.85 -3.06 14.93
N ARG A 44 -12.61 -2.27 15.69
CA ARG A 44 -14.08 -2.28 15.61
C ARG A 44 -14.60 -1.39 14.48
N LEU A 45 -13.96 -0.24 14.27
CA LEU A 45 -14.34 0.73 13.23
C LEU A 45 -13.08 1.29 12.60
N GLY A 46 -12.94 1.09 11.29
CA GLY A 46 -11.85 1.62 10.49
C GLY A 46 -11.95 3.11 10.22
N ALA A 47 -10.90 3.66 9.62
CA ALA A 47 -10.82 5.08 9.31
C ALA A 47 -11.64 5.43 8.06
N SER A 48 -12.38 6.53 8.08
CA SER A 48 -13.20 6.97 6.93
C SER A 48 -12.33 7.34 5.70
N PRO A 49 -12.89 7.38 4.48
CA PRO A 49 -12.16 7.78 3.27
C PRO A 49 -11.50 9.16 3.36
N ARG A 50 -12.02 10.07 4.20
CA ARG A 50 -11.38 11.37 4.50
C ARG A 50 -10.00 11.22 5.13
N ALA A 51 -9.72 10.10 5.78
CA ALA A 51 -8.39 9.81 6.29
C ALA A 51 -7.36 9.64 5.15
N GLY A 52 -7.76 9.03 4.03
CA GLY A 52 -6.90 8.93 2.82
C GLY A 52 -6.55 10.29 2.25
N GLN A 53 -7.53 11.20 2.17
CA GLN A 53 -7.29 12.58 1.73
C GLN A 53 -6.34 13.33 2.68
N ALA A 54 -6.53 13.17 3.99
CA ALA A 54 -5.68 13.78 4.99
C ALA A 54 -4.24 13.21 4.92
N LEU A 55 -4.12 11.90 4.70
CA LEU A 55 -2.84 11.21 4.57
C LEU A 55 -2.05 11.73 3.35
N ILE A 56 -2.69 11.83 2.19
CA ILE A 56 -2.08 12.36 0.96
C ILE A 56 -1.68 13.83 1.15
N SER A 57 -2.56 14.65 1.75
CA SER A 57 -2.26 16.06 1.97
C SER A 57 -1.08 16.25 2.92
N ALA A 58 -1.01 15.48 4.00
CA ALA A 58 0.11 15.50 4.93
C ALA A 58 1.41 15.00 4.27
N ALA A 59 1.33 13.98 3.42
CA ALA A 59 2.48 13.42 2.73
C ALA A 59 3.09 14.40 1.72
N LYS A 60 2.26 15.20 1.03
CA LYS A 60 2.73 16.31 0.16
C LYS A 60 3.54 17.33 0.96
N VAL A 61 3.01 17.76 2.11
CA VAL A 61 3.72 18.71 2.98
C VAL A 61 5.04 18.10 3.47
N LYS A 62 5.03 16.85 3.87
CA LYS A 62 6.23 16.14 4.34
C LYS A 62 7.30 16.01 3.26
N ALA A 63 6.91 15.68 2.02
CA ALA A 63 7.81 15.63 0.89
C ALA A 63 8.46 16.99 0.65
N LEU A 64 7.67 18.08 0.66
CA LEU A 64 8.16 19.44 0.51
C LEU A 64 9.15 19.83 1.61
N MET A 65 8.85 19.50 2.87
CA MET A 65 9.76 19.76 3.99
C MET A 65 11.10 19.02 3.88
N LYS A 66 11.10 17.85 3.21
CA LYS A 66 12.30 17.07 2.89
C LYS A 66 12.98 17.50 1.58
N GLY A 67 12.54 18.59 0.94
CA GLY A 67 13.06 19.09 -0.34
C GLY A 67 12.79 18.16 -1.53
N ARG A 68 11.76 17.29 -1.43
CA ARG A 68 11.39 16.35 -2.50
C ARG A 68 10.12 16.82 -3.20
N PHE A 69 10.08 16.60 -4.51
CA PHE A 69 8.93 16.95 -5.37
C PHE A 69 8.01 15.77 -5.66
N ASN A 70 8.15 14.68 -4.93
CA ASN A 70 7.29 13.49 -5.03
C ASN A 70 7.02 12.88 -3.65
N VAL A 71 5.86 12.26 -3.52
CA VAL A 71 5.45 11.53 -2.32
C VAL A 71 5.89 10.08 -2.44
N SER A 72 6.45 9.51 -1.36
CA SER A 72 6.85 8.10 -1.28
C SER A 72 5.91 7.28 -0.40
N TYR A 73 5.95 5.95 -0.55
CA TYR A 73 5.26 5.02 0.35
C TYR A 73 5.70 5.17 1.81
N GLY A 74 7.01 5.42 2.04
CA GLY A 74 7.54 5.64 3.39
C GLY A 74 6.92 6.86 4.07
N ASP A 75 6.64 7.94 3.31
CA ASP A 75 5.98 9.11 3.88
C ASP A 75 4.55 8.79 4.34
N LEU A 76 3.82 7.98 3.58
CA LEU A 76 2.48 7.52 3.95
C LEU A 76 2.51 6.65 5.21
N ASN A 77 3.44 5.70 5.29
CA ASN A 77 3.56 4.80 6.44
C ASN A 77 3.91 5.57 7.72
N GLU A 78 4.85 6.52 7.67
CA GLU A 78 5.18 7.35 8.82
C GLU A 78 4.01 8.23 9.27
N LEU A 79 3.23 8.77 8.31
CA LEU A 79 2.08 9.63 8.59
C LEU A 79 0.81 8.86 8.94
N ALA A 80 0.78 7.56 8.70
CA ALA A 80 -0.35 6.71 9.07
C ALA A 80 -0.63 6.80 10.59
N PHE A 81 0.40 6.79 11.42
CA PHE A 81 0.25 6.87 12.88
C PHE A 81 -0.47 8.15 13.32
N PRO A 82 0.03 9.37 13.05
CA PRO A 82 -0.64 10.58 13.50
C PRO A 82 -2.01 10.81 12.81
N VAL A 83 -2.21 10.33 11.59
CA VAL A 83 -3.46 10.53 10.85
C VAL A 83 -4.53 9.52 11.26
N LEU A 84 -4.20 8.25 11.45
CA LEU A 84 -5.17 7.18 11.70
C LEU A 84 -5.45 6.93 13.18
N ARG A 85 -4.50 7.20 14.08
CA ARG A 85 -4.60 6.93 15.52
C ARG A 85 -5.92 7.40 16.13
N HIS A 86 -6.36 8.60 15.82
CA HIS A 86 -7.60 9.17 16.37
C HIS A 86 -8.84 8.91 15.50
N ARG A 87 -8.70 8.11 14.42
CA ARG A 87 -9.77 7.84 13.44
C ARG A 87 -10.20 6.38 13.40
N ILE A 88 -9.45 5.49 14.06
CA ILE A 88 -9.81 4.09 14.25
C ILE A 88 -10.35 3.89 15.68
N LYS A 89 -11.29 2.96 15.84
CA LYS A 89 -11.79 2.56 17.15
C LYS A 89 -11.43 1.08 17.37
N MET A 90 -10.77 0.83 18.49
CA MET A 90 -10.41 -0.52 18.90
C MET A 90 -11.62 -1.28 19.44
N ASN A 91 -11.59 -2.60 19.33
CA ASN A 91 -12.58 -3.49 19.92
C ASN A 91 -12.17 -3.93 21.34
N PHE A 92 -13.01 -4.75 21.97
CA PHE A 92 -12.78 -5.25 23.32
C PHE A 92 -11.53 -6.16 23.41
N GLU A 93 -11.28 -6.96 22.37
CA GLU A 93 -10.14 -7.87 22.30
C GLU A 93 -8.80 -7.11 22.35
N ALA A 94 -8.71 -6.01 21.62
CA ALA A 94 -7.54 -5.13 21.67
C ALA A 94 -7.29 -4.58 23.08
N VAL A 95 -8.36 -4.20 23.79
CA VAL A 95 -8.25 -3.72 25.17
C VAL A 95 -7.78 -4.83 26.12
N ALA A 96 -8.33 -6.03 25.96
CA ALA A 96 -7.97 -7.20 26.77
C ALA A 96 -6.49 -7.60 26.57
N GLU A 97 -6.00 -7.57 25.33
CA GLU A 97 -4.62 -7.88 24.97
C GLU A 97 -3.67 -6.66 25.10
N ARG A 98 -4.17 -5.50 25.53
CA ARG A 98 -3.42 -4.25 25.69
C ARG A 98 -2.76 -3.75 24.39
N VAL A 99 -3.38 -4.02 23.25
CA VAL A 99 -2.94 -3.55 21.94
C VAL A 99 -3.35 -2.09 21.77
N THR A 100 -2.39 -1.22 21.50
CA THR A 100 -2.63 0.20 21.25
C THR A 100 -3.07 0.45 19.78
N GLN A 101 -3.63 1.63 19.50
CA GLN A 101 -3.95 2.04 18.14
C GLN A 101 -2.68 2.03 17.25
N ASP A 102 -1.54 2.43 17.78
CA ASP A 102 -0.28 2.44 17.05
C ASP A 102 0.20 1.03 16.71
N ASP A 103 0.04 0.09 17.64
CA ASP A 103 0.37 -1.30 17.39
C ASP A 103 -0.51 -1.90 16.28
N ALA A 104 -1.82 -1.64 16.33
CA ALA A 104 -2.74 -2.09 15.31
C ALA A 104 -2.41 -1.48 13.93
N ILE A 105 -2.11 -0.17 13.85
CA ILE A 105 -1.70 0.49 12.61
C ILE A 105 -0.40 -0.13 12.07
N ARG A 106 0.57 -0.41 12.94
CA ARG A 106 1.84 -1.05 12.56
C ARG A 106 1.59 -2.42 11.95
N MET A 107 0.79 -3.27 12.61
CA MET A 107 0.44 -4.60 12.09
C MET A 107 -0.26 -4.52 10.73
N VAL A 108 -1.18 -3.57 10.54
CA VAL A 108 -1.85 -3.33 9.25
C VAL A 108 -0.83 -2.97 8.15
N ILE A 109 0.11 -2.06 8.44
CA ILE A 109 1.15 -1.65 7.48
C ILE A 109 2.07 -2.82 7.13
N ASP A 110 2.52 -3.58 8.13
CA ASP A 110 3.42 -4.72 7.94
C ASP A 110 2.76 -5.79 7.08
N GLU A 111 1.50 -6.13 7.35
CA GLU A 111 0.75 -7.10 6.56
C GLU A 111 0.56 -6.63 5.10
N LEU A 112 0.26 -5.35 4.87
CA LEU A 112 0.16 -4.79 3.52
C LEU A 112 1.49 -4.81 2.76
N ASN A 113 2.59 -4.56 3.44
CA ASN A 113 3.92 -4.64 2.86
C ASN A 113 4.27 -6.08 2.45
N HIS A 114 3.99 -7.06 3.30
CA HIS A 114 4.15 -8.48 2.98
C HIS A 114 3.30 -8.89 1.76
N ARG A 115 2.03 -8.50 1.70
CA ARG A 115 1.16 -8.79 0.54
C ARG A 115 1.70 -8.21 -0.77
N LYS A 116 2.37 -7.05 -0.74
CA LYS A 116 3.01 -6.44 -1.92
C LYS A 116 4.23 -7.24 -2.39
N THR A 117 5.06 -7.69 -1.46
CA THR A 117 6.26 -8.48 -1.77
C THR A 117 5.87 -9.79 -2.48
N PHE A 118 4.91 -10.53 -1.96
CA PHE A 118 4.40 -11.75 -2.61
C PHE A 118 3.83 -11.50 -4.02
N LYS A 119 3.13 -10.38 -4.23
CA LYS A 119 2.56 -10.04 -5.55
C LYS A 119 3.64 -9.66 -6.56
N SER A 120 4.73 -9.05 -6.13
CA SER A 120 5.89 -8.73 -6.96
C SER A 120 6.68 -9.99 -7.36
N GLU A 121 6.87 -10.92 -6.43
CA GLU A 121 7.55 -12.20 -6.68
C GLU A 121 6.73 -13.11 -7.60
N ALA A 122 5.42 -13.20 -7.41
CA ALA A 122 4.53 -13.98 -8.27
C ALA A 122 4.46 -13.42 -9.71
N ALA A 123 4.57 -12.11 -9.90
CA ALA A 123 4.61 -11.49 -11.22
C ALA A 123 5.94 -11.74 -11.95
N GLN A 124 7.04 -11.88 -11.23
CA GLN A 124 8.36 -12.19 -11.80
C GLN A 124 8.50 -13.66 -12.20
N THR A 125 7.87 -14.59 -11.48
CA THR A 125 7.87 -16.02 -11.83
C THR A 125 7.04 -16.33 -13.07
N THR A 126 5.95 -15.62 -13.32
CA THR A 126 5.13 -15.82 -14.52
C THR A 126 5.79 -15.29 -15.81
N SER A 127 6.65 -14.30 -15.74
CA SER A 127 7.38 -13.78 -16.92
C SER A 127 8.53 -14.70 -17.35
N THR A 128 9.15 -15.45 -16.45
CA THR A 128 10.24 -16.38 -16.75
C THR A 128 9.78 -17.69 -17.42
N ASP A 129 8.55 -18.12 -17.12
CA ASP A 129 8.00 -19.36 -17.72
C ASP A 129 7.50 -19.13 -19.15
N THR A 130 7.08 -17.89 -19.49
CA THR A 130 6.64 -17.56 -20.84
C THR A 130 7.80 -17.47 -21.83
N ASP A 131 8.95 -16.95 -21.41
CA ASP A 131 10.12 -16.84 -22.25
C ASP A 131 10.76 -18.21 -22.58
N LYS A 132 10.75 -19.15 -21.63
CA LYS A 132 11.20 -20.53 -21.87
C LYS A 132 10.29 -21.34 -22.80
N ALA A 133 8.99 -21.04 -22.79
CA ALA A 133 8.03 -21.73 -23.67
C ALA A 133 8.16 -21.26 -25.12
N VAL A 134 8.50 -19.98 -25.35
CA VAL A 134 8.68 -19.43 -26.71
C VAL A 134 9.99 -19.94 -27.33
N GLU A 135 11.07 -20.02 -26.57
CA GLU A 135 12.38 -20.50 -27.06
C GLU A 135 12.35 -21.98 -27.44
N SER A 136 11.58 -22.81 -26.71
CA SER A 136 11.42 -24.24 -27.02
C SER A 136 10.55 -24.51 -28.26
N ALA A 137 9.66 -23.59 -28.63
CA ALA A 137 8.80 -23.71 -29.80
C ALA A 137 9.57 -23.36 -31.09
N ASP A 138 10.48 -22.42 -31.05
CA ASP A 138 11.28 -21.97 -32.20
C ASP A 138 12.34 -23.00 -32.62
N ASP A 139 12.95 -23.71 -31.65
CA ASP A 139 13.91 -24.80 -31.93
C ASP A 139 13.26 -26.03 -32.58
N LYS A 140 11.98 -26.33 -32.25
CA LYS A 140 11.22 -27.41 -32.90
C LYS A 140 10.81 -27.08 -34.35
N SER A 141 10.61 -25.79 -34.66
CA SER A 141 10.27 -25.34 -36.01
C SER A 141 11.49 -25.41 -36.96
N ARG A 142 12.68 -25.08 -36.50
CA ARG A 142 13.91 -25.12 -37.27
C ARG A 142 14.37 -26.55 -37.64
N ARG A 143 14.14 -27.54 -36.78
CA ARG A 143 14.50 -28.95 -37.03
C ARG A 143 13.59 -29.64 -38.04
N LYS A 144 12.38 -29.13 -38.30
CA LYS A 144 11.45 -29.72 -39.28
C LYS A 144 11.67 -29.26 -40.73
N ASN A 145 12.34 -28.11 -40.91
CA ASN A 145 12.61 -27.54 -42.25
C ASN A 145 13.98 -27.88 -42.86
N GLY A 146 14.82 -28.65 -42.15
CA GLY A 146 16.15 -29.03 -42.60
C GLY A 146 16.29 -30.41 -43.25
N ARG A 147 15.15 -31.07 -43.55
CA ARG A 147 15.13 -32.36 -44.28
C ARG A 147 14.27 -32.26 -45.51
N LYS A 148 14.75 -31.66 -46.57
CA LYS A 148 14.40 -31.90 -47.97
C LYS A 148 15.64 -31.66 -48.84
#